data_fe0c97723a14b2d789a5b060b571e268
#
_entry.id   fe0c97723a14b2d789a5b060b571e268
#
_cell.length_a   1.000
_cell.length_b   1.000
_cell.length_c   1.000
_cell.angle_alpha   90.00
_cell.angle_beta   90.00
_cell.angle_gamma   90.00
#
_symmetry.space_group_name_H-M   'P 1'
#
loop_
_entity.id
_entity.type
_entity.pdbx_description
1 polymer ?
#
loop_
_entity_poly.entity_id
_entity_poly.type
_entity_poly.pdbx_seq_one_letter_code
_entity_poly.pdbx_strand_id
1 'polypeptide(L)'
;MLRIASALGLALFLSLASAGAANAMSVREFLAIADRLPQNATSALRPEGRRLIGEVSRSVHAVRDEQAADVRAGRRPAYCIPPAGSGITPEGLLARFRAMPQGRRDISVRQAIREWMIERWPCGA
;
A
#
# COMPACT_ATOMS: atom_id res chain seq x y z
N MET A 1 59.07 19.25 20.21
CA MET A 1 58.10 19.97 19.37
C MET A 1 57.02 19.02 18.97
N LEU A 2 55.89 19.10 19.63
CA LEU A 2 54.71 18.28 19.34
C LEU A 2 53.88 18.95 18.26
N ARG A 3 53.64 18.24 17.16
CA ARG A 3 52.62 18.63 16.17
C ARG A 3 51.43 17.69 16.34
N ILE A 4 50.39 18.23 16.93
CA ILE A 4 49.08 17.57 17.03
C ILE A 4 48.36 17.83 15.73
N ALA A 5 48.20 16.79 14.90
CA ALA A 5 47.34 16.82 13.74
C ALA A 5 45.93 16.43 14.19
N SER A 6 45.05 17.40 14.27
CA SER A 6 43.62 17.17 14.52
C SER A 6 42.97 16.70 13.22
N ALA A 7 42.66 15.42 13.16
CA ALA A 7 41.79 14.88 12.11
C ALA A 7 40.34 15.08 12.56
N LEU A 8 39.71 16.13 12.04
CA LEU A 8 38.24 16.26 12.08
C LEU A 8 37.65 15.25 11.10
N GLY A 9 37.20 14.11 11.62
CA GLY A 9 36.35 13.18 10.89
C GLY A 9 34.94 13.74 10.79
N LEU A 10 34.62 14.32 9.65
CA LEU A 10 33.26 14.71 9.30
C LEU A 10 32.47 13.47 8.99
N ALA A 11 31.77 12.92 9.97
CA ALA A 11 30.80 11.85 9.75
C ALA A 11 29.58 12.42 9.03
N LEU A 12 29.56 12.28 7.71
CA LEU A 12 28.40 12.56 6.89
C LEU A 12 27.38 11.43 7.14
N PHE A 13 26.47 11.65 8.08
CA PHE A 13 25.28 10.81 8.19
C PHE A 13 24.40 11.09 6.98
N LEU A 14 24.51 10.24 5.96
CA LEU A 14 23.50 10.14 4.92
C LEU A 14 22.21 9.60 5.58
N SER A 15 21.37 10.51 6.00
CA SER A 15 19.99 10.17 6.29
C SER A 15 19.31 9.85 4.95
N LEU A 16 19.32 8.58 4.58
CA LEU A 16 18.43 8.05 3.55
C LEU A 16 17.02 8.13 4.11
N ALA A 17 16.42 9.33 4.01
CA ALA A 17 14.99 9.45 4.19
C ALA A 17 14.34 8.57 3.12
N SER A 18 13.64 7.54 3.56
CA SER A 18 12.86 6.68 2.66
C SER A 18 11.73 7.51 2.07
N ALA A 19 11.99 8.16 0.94
CA ALA A 19 11.05 9.01 0.22
C ALA A 19 9.79 8.24 -0.25
N GLY A 20 9.82 6.89 -0.23
CA GLY A 20 8.71 6.04 -0.67
C GLY A 20 7.50 6.03 0.28
N ALA A 21 7.69 6.20 1.60
CA ALA A 21 6.60 6.17 2.57
C ALA A 21 5.77 7.47 2.61
N ALA A 22 6.39 8.64 2.27
CA ALA A 22 5.74 9.95 2.32
C ALA A 22 4.70 10.16 1.20
N ASN A 23 4.77 9.37 0.10
CA ASN A 23 3.88 9.47 -1.08
C ASN A 23 2.83 8.35 -1.14
N ALA A 24 2.81 7.44 -0.17
CA ALA A 24 1.83 6.37 -0.13
C ALA A 24 0.47 6.91 0.35
N MET A 25 -0.58 6.70 -0.45
CA MET A 25 -1.92 7.11 -0.07
C MET A 25 -2.40 6.30 1.14
N SER A 26 -2.86 6.99 2.19
CA SER A 26 -3.50 6.34 3.33
C SER A 26 -4.96 5.98 3.03
N VAL A 27 -5.51 5.04 3.80
CA VAL A 27 -6.94 4.73 3.74
C VAL A 27 -7.77 5.97 4.08
N ARG A 28 -7.32 6.79 5.04
CA ARG A 28 -7.99 8.05 5.41
C ARG A 28 -8.07 9.01 4.23
N GLU A 29 -6.97 9.23 3.53
CA GLU A 29 -6.93 10.08 2.34
C GLU A 29 -7.80 9.51 1.23
N PHE A 30 -7.74 8.21 0.99
CA PHE A 30 -8.59 7.53 0.01
C PHE A 30 -10.07 7.78 0.27
N LEU A 31 -10.53 7.57 1.50
CA LEU A 31 -11.93 7.79 1.88
C LEU A 31 -12.33 9.26 1.77
N ALA A 32 -11.45 10.19 2.15
CA ALA A 32 -11.72 11.62 2.02
C ALA A 32 -11.95 12.03 0.56
N ILE A 33 -11.20 11.46 -0.38
CA ILE A 33 -11.41 11.68 -1.81
C ILE A 33 -12.71 11.01 -2.27
N ALA A 34 -12.92 9.74 -1.91
CA ALA A 34 -14.09 8.97 -2.31
C ALA A 34 -15.40 9.62 -1.86
N ASP A 35 -15.43 10.18 -0.66
CA ASP A 35 -16.63 10.81 -0.09
C ASP A 35 -17.04 12.11 -0.81
N ARG A 36 -16.11 12.71 -1.58
CA ARG A 36 -16.41 13.88 -2.43
C ARG A 36 -16.87 13.51 -3.82
N LEU A 37 -16.81 12.24 -4.20
CA LEU A 37 -17.20 11.77 -5.52
C LEU A 37 -18.65 11.32 -5.54
N PRO A 38 -19.37 11.53 -6.68
CA PRO A 38 -20.68 10.90 -6.87
C PRO A 38 -20.60 9.39 -6.78
N GLN A 39 -21.56 8.77 -6.14
CA GLN A 39 -21.61 7.30 -6.00
C GLN A 39 -22.26 6.64 -7.24
N ASN A 40 -21.71 6.92 -8.42
CA ASN A 40 -22.17 6.37 -9.69
C ASN A 40 -20.99 6.20 -10.67
N ALA A 41 -21.27 5.61 -11.83
CA ALA A 41 -20.25 5.28 -12.84
C ALA A 41 -19.48 6.51 -13.36
N THR A 42 -20.04 7.73 -13.27
CA THR A 42 -19.36 8.95 -13.74
C THR A 42 -18.13 9.30 -12.88
N SER A 43 -18.05 8.79 -11.66
CA SER A 43 -16.88 8.98 -10.77
C SER A 43 -15.60 8.46 -11.41
N ALA A 44 -15.67 7.37 -12.17
CA ALA A 44 -14.51 6.79 -12.86
C ALA A 44 -13.96 7.72 -13.96
N LEU A 45 -14.75 8.66 -14.46
CA LEU A 45 -14.36 9.62 -15.49
C LEU A 45 -13.69 10.88 -14.91
N ARG A 46 -13.84 11.11 -13.61
CA ARG A 46 -13.23 12.26 -12.93
C ARG A 46 -11.76 12.00 -12.63
N PRO A 47 -10.90 13.02 -12.62
CA PRO A 47 -9.49 12.87 -12.30
C PRO A 47 -9.26 12.21 -10.93
N GLU A 48 -10.02 12.60 -9.91
CA GLU A 48 -9.94 12.05 -8.56
C GLU A 48 -10.35 10.57 -8.53
N GLY A 49 -11.42 10.21 -9.25
CA GLY A 49 -11.85 8.82 -9.38
C GLY A 49 -10.79 7.95 -10.07
N ARG A 50 -10.18 8.44 -11.14
CA ARG A 50 -9.09 7.76 -11.82
C ARG A 50 -7.86 7.60 -10.91
N ARG A 51 -7.58 8.61 -10.08
CA ARG A 51 -6.50 8.52 -9.09
C ARG A 51 -6.73 7.39 -8.09
N LEU A 52 -7.96 7.25 -7.57
CA LEU A 52 -8.31 6.17 -6.66
C LEU A 52 -8.23 4.79 -7.32
N ILE A 53 -8.75 4.66 -8.54
CA ILE A 53 -8.66 3.41 -9.31
C ILE A 53 -7.21 3.04 -9.55
N GLY A 54 -6.38 4.00 -9.94
CA GLY A 54 -4.94 3.79 -10.13
C GLY A 54 -4.23 3.36 -8.86
N GLU A 55 -4.58 3.93 -7.72
CA GLU A 55 -4.00 3.53 -6.42
C GLU A 55 -4.34 2.09 -6.06
N VAL A 56 -5.60 1.69 -6.22
CA VAL A 56 -6.02 0.30 -5.98
C VAL A 56 -5.31 -0.66 -6.93
N SER A 57 -5.27 -0.32 -8.21
CA SER A 57 -4.61 -1.15 -9.23
C SER A 57 -3.13 -1.36 -8.91
N ARG A 58 -2.39 -0.30 -8.61
CA ARG A 58 -0.97 -0.39 -8.22
C ARG A 58 -0.78 -1.21 -6.96
N SER A 59 -1.66 -1.04 -5.99
CA SER A 59 -1.60 -1.77 -4.72
C SER A 59 -1.84 -3.27 -4.91
N VAL A 60 -2.82 -3.65 -5.73
CA VAL A 60 -3.08 -5.05 -6.07
C VAL A 60 -1.91 -5.67 -6.82
N HIS A 61 -1.36 -4.96 -7.80
CA HIS A 61 -0.17 -5.43 -8.52
C HIS A 61 1.02 -5.64 -7.58
N ALA A 62 1.28 -4.70 -6.68
CA ALA A 62 2.38 -4.81 -5.72
C ALA A 62 2.21 -6.01 -4.78
N VAL A 63 1.01 -6.26 -4.32
CA VAL A 63 0.68 -7.40 -3.45
C VAL A 63 0.84 -8.73 -4.20
N ARG A 64 0.43 -8.80 -5.46
CA ARG A 64 0.66 -9.97 -6.31
C ARG A 64 2.14 -10.21 -6.59
N ASP A 65 2.91 -9.16 -6.84
CA ASP A 65 4.35 -9.26 -7.06
C ASP A 65 5.06 -9.77 -5.81
N GLU A 66 4.65 -9.35 -4.62
CA GLU A 66 5.15 -9.84 -3.33
C GLU A 66 4.91 -11.36 -3.20
N GLN A 67 3.68 -11.81 -3.49
CA GLN A 67 3.34 -13.24 -3.50
C GLN A 67 4.23 -14.03 -4.47
N ALA A 68 4.37 -13.55 -5.70
CA ALA A 68 5.19 -14.20 -6.72
C ALA A 68 6.68 -14.24 -6.33
N ALA A 69 7.19 -13.18 -5.71
CA ALA A 69 8.56 -13.12 -5.23
C ALA A 69 8.83 -14.15 -4.13
N ASP A 70 7.90 -14.34 -3.20
CA ASP A 70 8.01 -15.34 -2.16
C ASP A 70 8.04 -16.75 -2.74
N VAL A 71 7.16 -17.05 -3.69
CA VAL A 71 7.13 -18.34 -4.39
C VAL A 71 8.46 -18.61 -5.10
N ARG A 72 8.98 -17.63 -5.84
CA ARG A 72 10.27 -17.78 -6.54
C ARG A 72 11.46 -18.01 -5.59
N ALA A 73 11.38 -17.43 -4.40
CA ALA A 73 12.42 -17.59 -3.37
C ALA A 73 12.25 -18.86 -2.52
N GLY A 74 11.25 -19.69 -2.80
CA GLY A 74 10.96 -20.89 -2.01
C GLY A 74 10.35 -20.59 -0.64
N ARG A 75 9.89 -19.36 -0.41
CA ARG A 75 9.19 -18.98 0.81
C ARG A 75 7.69 -19.21 0.66
N ARG A 76 7.03 -19.55 1.78
CA ARG A 76 5.58 -19.61 1.81
C ARG A 76 5.02 -18.20 1.81
N PRO A 77 4.17 -17.82 0.83
CA PRO A 77 3.53 -16.50 0.84
C PRO A 77 2.57 -16.34 2.02
N ALA A 78 2.36 -15.10 2.46
CA ALA A 78 1.38 -14.80 3.49
C ALA A 78 -0.07 -14.95 3.00
N TYR A 79 -0.28 -14.93 1.68
CA TYR A 79 -1.59 -15.08 1.01
C TYR A 79 -1.39 -15.73 -0.36
N CYS A 80 -2.46 -16.32 -0.87
CA CYS A 80 -2.47 -17.06 -2.14
C CYS A 80 -3.64 -16.58 -3.01
N ILE A 81 -3.49 -15.37 -3.58
CA ILE A 81 -4.48 -14.80 -4.48
C ILE A 81 -4.57 -15.68 -5.73
N PRO A 82 -5.77 -16.14 -6.14
CA PRO A 82 -5.89 -16.98 -7.31
C PRO A 82 -5.62 -16.21 -8.60
N PRO A 83 -5.18 -16.89 -9.67
CA PRO A 83 -4.96 -16.26 -10.98
C PRO A 83 -6.20 -15.59 -11.55
N ALA A 84 -7.40 -16.10 -11.22
CA ALA A 84 -8.68 -15.56 -11.71
C ALA A 84 -8.98 -14.14 -11.21
N GLY A 85 -8.41 -13.71 -10.08
CA GLY A 85 -8.55 -12.36 -9.57
C GLY A 85 -8.62 -12.27 -8.06
N SER A 86 -8.42 -11.06 -7.54
CA SER A 86 -8.43 -10.77 -6.11
C SER A 86 -9.82 -10.80 -5.48
N GLY A 87 -10.86 -10.66 -6.29
CA GLY A 87 -12.25 -10.53 -5.83
C GLY A 87 -12.58 -9.14 -5.26
N ILE A 88 -11.71 -8.16 -5.44
CA ILE A 88 -11.95 -6.80 -5.01
C ILE A 88 -12.95 -6.12 -5.97
N THR A 89 -14.05 -5.64 -5.41
CA THR A 89 -15.02 -4.77 -6.10
C THR A 89 -14.95 -3.36 -5.50
N PRO A 90 -15.36 -2.32 -6.24
CA PRO A 90 -15.40 -0.96 -5.70
C PRO A 90 -16.25 -0.85 -4.43
N GLU A 91 -17.41 -1.47 -4.43
CA GLU A 91 -18.35 -1.46 -3.29
C GLU A 91 -17.76 -2.20 -2.09
N GLY A 92 -17.16 -3.37 -2.32
CA GLY A 92 -16.52 -4.16 -1.27
C GLY A 92 -15.33 -3.45 -0.66
N LEU A 93 -14.52 -2.78 -1.49
CA LEU A 93 -13.38 -2.00 -1.03
C LEU A 93 -13.80 -0.84 -0.12
N LEU A 94 -14.78 -0.04 -0.58
CA LEU A 94 -15.28 1.08 0.20
C LEU A 94 -15.91 0.62 1.51
N ALA A 95 -16.71 -0.43 1.47
CA ALA A 95 -17.31 -1.01 2.68
C ALA A 95 -16.24 -1.44 3.69
N ARG A 96 -15.20 -2.14 3.22
CA ARG A 96 -14.10 -2.58 4.08
C ARG A 96 -13.33 -1.41 4.66
N PHE A 97 -13.01 -0.40 3.87
CA PHE A 97 -12.26 0.76 4.34
C PHE A 97 -13.07 1.58 5.36
N ARG A 98 -14.37 1.75 5.11
CA ARG A 98 -15.26 2.46 6.05
C ARG A 98 -15.48 1.68 7.35
N ALA A 99 -15.38 0.37 7.33
CA ALA A 99 -15.46 -0.47 8.53
C ALA A 99 -14.18 -0.43 9.38
N MET A 100 -13.06 0.06 8.85
CA MET A 100 -11.83 0.20 9.61
C MET A 100 -12.00 1.20 10.75
N PRO A 101 -11.52 0.87 11.96
CA PRO A 101 -11.49 1.85 13.06
C PRO A 101 -10.74 3.12 12.66
N GLN A 102 -11.20 4.28 13.13
CA GLN A 102 -10.59 5.58 12.79
C GLN A 102 -9.09 5.61 13.07
N GLY A 103 -8.64 5.03 14.18
CA GLY A 103 -7.22 4.98 14.56
C GLY A 103 -6.36 4.09 13.67
N ARG A 104 -6.96 3.27 12.81
CA ARG A 104 -6.26 2.38 11.88
C ARG A 104 -6.17 2.93 10.45
N ARG A 105 -6.87 4.00 10.13
CA ARG A 105 -6.99 4.51 8.76
C ARG A 105 -5.75 5.24 8.22
N ASP A 106 -4.71 5.40 9.03
CA ASP A 106 -3.46 6.01 8.60
C ASP A 106 -2.51 5.03 7.90
N ILE A 107 -2.81 3.74 7.91
CA ILE A 107 -2.08 2.76 7.11
C ILE A 107 -2.30 3.03 5.61
N SER A 108 -1.33 2.63 4.79
CA SER A 108 -1.44 2.79 3.34
C SER A 108 -2.55 1.90 2.76
N VAL A 109 -3.12 2.34 1.64
CA VAL A 109 -4.07 1.53 0.84
C VAL A 109 -3.45 0.17 0.51
N ARG A 110 -2.17 0.14 0.13
CA ARG A 110 -1.44 -1.10 -0.15
C ARG A 110 -1.43 -2.04 1.07
N GLN A 111 -1.11 -1.51 2.25
CA GLN A 111 -1.09 -2.32 3.47
C GLN A 111 -2.48 -2.83 3.83
N ALA A 112 -3.51 -2.01 3.68
CA ALA A 112 -4.89 -2.42 3.92
C ALA A 112 -5.35 -3.53 2.97
N ILE A 113 -4.99 -3.44 1.70
CA ILE A 113 -5.28 -4.48 0.70
C ILE A 113 -4.49 -5.76 1.04
N ARG A 114 -3.22 -5.64 1.44
CA ARG A 114 -2.41 -6.78 1.85
C ARG A 114 -3.06 -7.53 3.01
N GLU A 115 -3.46 -6.83 4.06
CA GLU A 115 -4.16 -7.44 5.21
C GLU A 115 -5.46 -8.12 4.78
N TRP A 116 -6.19 -7.51 3.86
CA TRP A 116 -7.42 -8.10 3.34
C TRP A 116 -7.15 -9.40 2.56
N MET A 117 -6.10 -9.44 1.76
CA MET A 117 -5.74 -10.64 1.01
C MET A 117 -5.30 -11.78 1.92
N ILE A 118 -4.64 -11.49 3.03
CA ILE A 118 -4.30 -12.49 4.06
C ILE A 118 -5.57 -13.14 4.63
N GLU A 119 -6.61 -12.35 4.89
CA GLU A 119 -7.89 -12.87 5.39
C GLU A 119 -8.68 -13.64 4.33
N ARG A 120 -8.73 -13.10 3.11
CA ARG A 120 -9.59 -13.63 2.05
C ARG A 120 -8.99 -14.84 1.36
N TRP A 121 -7.70 -14.85 1.15
CA TRP A 121 -6.98 -15.86 0.39
C TRP A 121 -5.85 -16.49 1.20
N PRO A 122 -6.14 -17.08 2.36
CA PRO A 122 -5.11 -17.79 3.09
C PRO A 122 -4.56 -18.92 2.22
N CYS A 123 -3.24 -19.12 2.26
CA CYS A 123 -2.65 -20.28 1.61
C CYS A 123 -3.14 -21.56 2.28
N GLY A 124 -3.47 -22.58 1.49
CA GLY A 124 -3.91 -23.87 2.00
C GLY A 124 -2.89 -24.51 2.96
N ALA A 125 -3.38 -25.25 3.88
CA ALA A 125 -2.55 -25.97 4.84
C ALA A 125 -1.70 -27.06 4.16
#